data_c6644d7a4e45a0d12e552bcf87222829
#
_entry.id   c6644d7a4e45a0d12e552bcf87222829
#
_cell.length_a   1.000
_cell.length_b   1.000
_cell.length_c   1.000
_cell.angle_alpha   90.00
_cell.angle_beta   90.00
_cell.angle_gamma   90.00
#
_symmetry.space_group_name_H-M   'P 1'
#
loop_
_entity.id
_entity.type
_entity.pdbx_description
1 polymer ?
#
loop_
_entity_poly.entity_id
_entity_poly.type
_entity_poly.pdbx_seq_one_letter_code
_entity_poly.pdbx_strand_id
1 'polypeptide(L)'
;GRVLSAAAVGFLYGWSGSRRHLPWINIGIAGHRERDVGELIIANKIIEQSSRRTWYPPQVVATENGSTLITADQIERDFEQNAAYDMEASGFLAAALRCSTAELVQSIKIVSDNIRQPLTSLNADRIEQLIGGQLNTIAHLADRLQQLSQSNLPELDVEHLMTELTRRWSFSVTQRHRLQRLLQRWVLLL
;
A
#
# COMPACT_ATOMS: atom_id res chain seq x y z
N GLY A 1 -10.18 -4.65 9.59
CA GLY A 1 -10.69 -4.76 8.21
C GLY A 1 -10.49 -3.49 7.42
N ARG A 2 -10.79 -3.54 6.12
CA ARG A 2 -10.46 -2.49 5.11
C ARG A 2 -10.93 -1.08 5.44
N VAL A 3 -12.13 -0.91 6.04
CA VAL A 3 -12.67 0.42 6.40
C VAL A 3 -11.81 1.08 7.47
N LEU A 4 -11.46 0.35 8.52
CA LEU A 4 -10.61 0.87 9.59
C LEU A 4 -9.19 1.17 9.09
N SER A 5 -8.67 0.36 8.20
CA SER A 5 -7.36 0.59 7.57
C SER A 5 -7.35 1.88 6.75
N ALA A 6 -8.39 2.13 5.94
CA ALA A 6 -8.54 3.37 5.20
C ALA A 6 -8.67 4.59 6.13
N ALA A 7 -9.45 4.47 7.22
CA ALA A 7 -9.59 5.53 8.22
C ALA A 7 -8.27 5.85 8.92
N ALA A 8 -7.47 4.83 9.27
CA ALA A 8 -6.14 4.98 9.86
C ALA A 8 -5.19 5.75 8.94
N VAL A 9 -5.20 5.45 7.63
CA VAL A 9 -4.43 6.21 6.65
C VAL A 9 -4.83 7.69 6.63
N GLY A 10 -6.14 7.99 6.60
CA GLY A 10 -6.62 9.36 6.61
C GLY A 10 -6.22 10.13 7.87
N PHE A 11 -6.32 9.48 9.04
CA PHE A 11 -5.89 10.04 10.31
C PHE A 11 -4.38 10.34 10.33
N LEU A 12 -3.55 9.36 9.97
CA LEU A 12 -2.09 9.51 9.95
C LEU A 12 -1.64 10.55 8.92
N TYR A 13 -2.31 10.64 7.78
CA TYR A 13 -2.03 11.66 6.78
C TYR A 13 -2.27 13.07 7.34
N GLY A 14 -3.43 13.29 7.97
CA GLY A 14 -3.73 14.56 8.63
C GLY A 14 -2.72 14.88 9.74
N TRP A 15 -2.38 13.89 10.57
CA TRP A 15 -1.42 14.05 11.67
C TRP A 15 0.00 14.34 11.18
N SER A 16 0.41 13.80 10.04
CA SER A 16 1.72 14.07 9.41
C SER A 16 1.85 15.48 8.81
N GLY A 17 0.82 16.31 8.87
CA GLY A 17 0.77 17.61 8.20
C GLY A 17 0.49 17.51 6.70
N SER A 18 -0.16 16.44 6.28
CA SER A 18 -0.58 16.20 4.88
C SER A 18 0.57 16.16 3.87
N ARG A 19 1.71 15.61 4.28
CA ARG A 19 2.90 15.47 3.43
C ARG A 19 2.69 14.39 2.37
N ARG A 20 2.78 14.75 1.10
CA ARG A 20 2.47 13.86 -0.03
C ARG A 20 3.58 12.89 -0.44
N HIS A 21 4.81 13.12 0.02
CA HIS A 21 5.97 12.30 -0.36
C HIS A 21 6.39 11.32 0.74
N LEU A 22 5.52 11.04 1.70
CA LEU A 22 5.81 10.02 2.71
C LEU A 22 5.58 8.63 2.16
N PRO A 23 6.49 7.68 2.43
CA PRO A 23 6.24 6.27 2.16
C PRO A 23 5.12 5.74 3.07
N TRP A 24 4.30 4.86 2.51
CA TRP A 24 3.20 4.19 3.20
C TRP A 24 3.36 2.69 3.09
N ILE A 25 3.44 2.02 4.20
CA ILE A 25 3.60 0.56 4.26
C ILE A 25 2.48 -0.04 5.11
N ASN A 26 1.73 -0.95 4.53
CA ASN A 26 0.81 -1.83 5.25
C ASN A 26 1.54 -3.11 5.62
N ILE A 27 1.89 -3.25 6.89
CA ILE A 27 2.54 -4.45 7.44
C ILE A 27 1.51 -5.25 8.23
N GLY A 28 1.49 -6.55 8.04
CA GLY A 28 0.58 -7.45 8.76
C GLY A 28 0.82 -8.90 8.37
N ILE A 29 -0.13 -9.74 8.74
CA ILE A 29 -0.13 -11.16 8.39
C ILE A 29 -1.14 -11.43 7.28
N ALA A 30 -0.96 -12.56 6.57
CA ALA A 30 -1.91 -13.06 5.57
C ALA A 30 -1.83 -14.58 5.51
N GLY A 31 -2.96 -15.25 5.28
CA GLY A 31 -2.94 -16.65 4.88
C GLY A 31 -2.46 -16.77 3.43
N HIS A 32 -1.83 -17.88 3.06
CA HIS A 32 -1.41 -18.12 1.66
C HIS A 32 -1.60 -19.60 1.29
N ARG A 33 -2.00 -19.87 0.04
CA ARG A 33 -2.24 -21.26 -0.38
C ARG A 33 -1.03 -22.17 -0.19
N GLU A 34 0.15 -21.77 -0.68
CA GLU A 34 1.31 -22.64 -0.84
C GLU A 34 2.56 -22.17 -0.09
N ARG A 35 2.72 -20.87 0.17
CA ARG A 35 3.91 -20.32 0.81
C ARG A 35 4.06 -20.78 2.25
N ASP A 36 5.28 -20.89 2.71
CA ASP A 36 5.57 -21.36 4.08
C ASP A 36 5.25 -20.29 5.13
N VAL A 37 4.79 -20.73 6.28
CA VAL A 37 4.49 -19.85 7.43
C VAL A 37 5.77 -19.13 7.87
N GLY A 38 5.68 -17.82 8.05
CA GLY A 38 6.80 -16.93 8.36
C GLY A 38 7.47 -16.32 7.13
N GLU A 39 7.11 -16.75 5.92
CA GLU A 39 7.64 -16.15 4.69
C GLU A 39 7.06 -14.74 4.49
N LEU A 40 7.94 -13.80 4.12
CA LEU A 40 7.53 -12.43 3.81
C LEU A 40 7.14 -12.34 2.33
N ILE A 41 6.02 -11.71 2.05
CA ILE A 41 5.54 -11.41 0.70
C ILE A 41 5.31 -9.92 0.51
N ILE A 42 5.51 -9.45 -0.72
CA ILE A 42 5.20 -8.08 -1.15
C ILE A 42 4.10 -8.16 -2.21
N ALA A 43 3.02 -7.44 -1.99
CA ALA A 43 1.90 -7.47 -2.92
C ALA A 43 2.25 -6.78 -4.24
N ASN A 44 2.29 -7.54 -5.34
CA ASN A 44 2.45 -7.02 -6.70
C ASN A 44 1.10 -6.81 -7.41
N LYS A 45 0.04 -7.41 -6.87
CA LYS A 45 -1.35 -7.25 -7.30
C LYS A 45 -2.24 -7.34 -6.08
N ILE A 46 -3.15 -6.39 -5.90
CA ILE A 46 -4.13 -6.41 -4.81
C ILE A 46 -5.53 -6.45 -5.42
N ILE A 47 -6.33 -7.41 -4.98
CA ILE A 47 -7.72 -7.60 -5.44
C ILE A 47 -8.66 -7.46 -4.25
N GLU A 48 -9.62 -6.56 -4.33
CA GLU A 48 -10.76 -6.53 -3.41
C GLU A 48 -11.78 -7.59 -3.84
N GLN A 49 -11.98 -8.61 -3.00
CA GLN A 49 -12.79 -9.77 -3.35
C GLN A 49 -14.24 -9.41 -3.70
N SER A 50 -14.87 -8.53 -2.92
CA SER A 50 -16.29 -8.16 -3.08
C SER A 50 -16.56 -7.32 -4.33
N SER A 51 -15.72 -6.32 -4.64
CA SER A 51 -15.91 -5.40 -5.76
C SER A 51 -15.16 -5.80 -7.03
N ARG A 52 -14.25 -6.77 -6.94
CA ARG A 52 -13.31 -7.17 -8.01
C ARG A 52 -12.36 -6.04 -8.44
N ARG A 53 -12.33 -4.95 -7.72
CA ARG A 53 -11.38 -3.87 -7.99
C ARG A 53 -9.96 -4.35 -7.78
N THR A 54 -9.08 -3.98 -8.71
CA THR A 54 -7.71 -4.46 -8.74
C THR A 54 -6.74 -3.29 -8.82
N TRP A 55 -5.63 -3.42 -8.11
CA TRP A 55 -4.49 -2.50 -8.14
C TRP A 55 -3.20 -3.26 -8.40
N TYR A 56 -2.23 -2.58 -8.98
CA TYR A 56 -0.91 -3.10 -9.28
C TYR A 56 0.15 -2.17 -8.68
N PRO A 57 0.53 -2.36 -7.40
CA PRO A 57 1.59 -1.57 -6.78
C PRO A 57 2.92 -1.75 -7.53
N PRO A 58 3.65 -0.66 -7.85
CA PRO A 58 4.96 -0.75 -8.47
C PRO A 58 5.95 -1.53 -7.58
N GLN A 59 6.72 -2.44 -8.18
CA GLN A 59 7.69 -3.27 -7.47
C GLN A 59 9.05 -2.57 -7.43
N VAL A 60 9.16 -1.50 -6.64
CA VAL A 60 10.35 -0.63 -6.60
C VAL A 60 11.42 -1.09 -5.60
N VAL A 61 11.08 -1.98 -4.67
CA VAL A 61 11.98 -2.36 -3.55
C VAL A 61 12.38 -3.83 -3.54
N ALA A 62 11.55 -4.74 -4.04
CA ALA A 62 11.88 -6.17 -4.16
C ALA A 62 10.95 -6.83 -5.18
N THR A 63 11.48 -7.80 -5.93
CA THR A 63 10.74 -8.49 -6.99
C THR A 63 10.57 -9.99 -6.74
N GLU A 64 11.47 -10.61 -5.97
CA GLU A 64 11.52 -12.07 -5.81
C GLU A 64 10.36 -12.62 -4.95
N ASN A 65 9.86 -11.85 -3.99
CA ASN A 65 8.80 -12.25 -3.06
C ASN A 65 7.42 -11.67 -3.45
N GLY A 66 7.23 -11.37 -4.72
CA GLY A 66 5.97 -10.86 -5.24
C GLY A 66 4.83 -11.88 -5.13
N SER A 67 3.64 -11.44 -4.68
CA SER A 67 2.44 -12.27 -4.64
C SER A 67 1.18 -11.46 -4.90
N THR A 68 0.17 -12.12 -5.47
CA THR A 68 -1.19 -11.57 -5.47
C THR A 68 -1.73 -11.58 -4.04
N LEU A 69 -2.32 -10.48 -3.60
CA LEU A 69 -2.98 -10.33 -2.31
C LEU A 69 -4.47 -10.07 -2.53
N ILE A 70 -5.31 -10.93 -2.00
CA ILE A 70 -6.77 -10.82 -2.07
C ILE A 70 -7.26 -10.30 -0.73
N THR A 71 -7.90 -9.14 -0.74
CA THR A 71 -8.55 -8.61 0.46
C THR A 71 -9.96 -9.15 0.54
N ALA A 72 -10.19 -10.05 1.50
CA ALA A 72 -11.46 -10.68 1.79
C ALA A 72 -12.23 -9.95 2.90
N ASP A 73 -13.54 -10.11 2.95
CA ASP A 73 -14.40 -9.57 4.01
C ASP A 73 -14.39 -10.44 5.28
N GLN A 74 -14.01 -11.71 5.14
CA GLN A 74 -13.92 -12.71 6.20
C GLN A 74 -12.64 -13.52 6.05
N ILE A 75 -12.26 -14.22 7.12
CA ILE A 75 -11.09 -15.10 7.12
C ILE A 75 -11.27 -16.17 6.04
N GLU A 76 -10.34 -16.21 5.08
CA GLU A 76 -10.28 -17.26 4.07
C GLU A 76 -9.66 -18.54 4.66
N ARG A 77 -10.25 -19.69 4.38
CA ARG A 77 -9.80 -21.00 4.88
C ARG A 77 -9.51 -22.00 3.78
N ASP A 78 -10.15 -21.83 2.64
CA ASP A 78 -10.10 -22.79 1.54
C ASP A 78 -9.01 -22.47 0.52
N PHE A 79 -8.52 -21.23 0.51
CA PHE A 79 -7.45 -20.74 -0.36
C PHE A 79 -7.65 -21.16 -1.83
N GLU A 80 -8.79 -20.79 -2.41
CA GLU A 80 -9.17 -21.20 -3.78
C GLU A 80 -8.09 -20.86 -4.82
N GLN A 81 -7.42 -19.72 -4.67
CA GLN A 81 -6.39 -19.27 -5.59
C GLN A 81 -5.01 -19.36 -4.95
N ASN A 82 -3.96 -19.53 -5.77
CA ASN A 82 -2.58 -19.42 -5.30
C ASN A 82 -2.22 -17.95 -5.09
N ALA A 83 -2.69 -17.40 -3.98
CA ALA A 83 -2.58 -16.01 -3.57
C ALA A 83 -2.51 -15.91 -2.06
N ALA A 84 -2.10 -14.76 -1.57
CA ALA A 84 -2.24 -14.38 -0.18
C ALA A 84 -3.63 -13.78 0.09
N TYR A 85 -4.12 -13.90 1.32
CA TYR A 85 -5.42 -13.39 1.75
C TYR A 85 -5.28 -12.56 3.02
N ASP A 86 -5.80 -11.34 2.98
CA ASP A 86 -5.90 -10.43 4.12
C ASP A 86 -7.28 -9.77 4.20
N MET A 87 -7.45 -8.85 5.14
CA MET A 87 -8.72 -8.13 5.34
C MET A 87 -8.54 -6.60 5.28
N GLU A 88 -7.36 -6.07 4.95
CA GLU A 88 -7.00 -4.65 5.10
C GLU A 88 -6.45 -3.98 3.84
N ALA A 89 -5.69 -4.70 3.04
CA ALA A 89 -4.81 -4.11 2.02
C ALA A 89 -5.55 -3.28 0.97
N SER A 90 -6.74 -3.67 0.54
CA SER A 90 -7.49 -2.89 -0.46
C SER A 90 -7.92 -1.54 0.09
N GLY A 91 -8.37 -1.48 1.35
CA GLY A 91 -8.75 -0.24 2.01
C GLY A 91 -7.55 0.68 2.26
N PHE A 92 -6.44 0.09 2.75
CA PHE A 92 -5.19 0.80 2.89
C PHE A 92 -4.75 1.43 1.56
N LEU A 93 -4.64 0.62 0.51
CA LEU A 93 -4.13 1.07 -0.78
C LEU A 93 -5.02 2.15 -1.41
N ALA A 94 -6.35 1.95 -1.37
CA ALA A 94 -7.30 2.92 -1.90
C ALA A 94 -7.19 4.31 -1.23
N ALA A 95 -6.86 4.35 0.06
CA ALA A 95 -6.65 5.59 0.81
C ALA A 95 -5.23 6.14 0.60
N ALA A 96 -4.20 5.31 0.73
CA ALA A 96 -2.80 5.73 0.65
C ALA A 96 -2.43 6.32 -0.73
N LEU A 97 -2.98 5.78 -1.82
CA LEU A 97 -2.82 6.33 -3.17
C LEU A 97 -3.44 7.73 -3.37
N ARG A 98 -4.20 8.23 -2.40
CA ARG A 98 -4.68 9.63 -2.37
C ARG A 98 -3.74 10.55 -1.60
N CYS A 99 -2.89 9.96 -0.77
CA CYS A 99 -2.00 10.65 0.16
C CYS A 99 -0.54 10.66 -0.33
N SER A 100 -0.18 9.75 -1.25
CA SER A 100 1.18 9.60 -1.76
C SER A 100 1.19 9.07 -3.19
N THR A 101 2.37 8.97 -3.79
CA THR A 101 2.56 8.41 -5.12
C THR A 101 2.61 6.87 -5.07
N ALA A 102 2.26 6.20 -6.16
CA ALA A 102 2.04 4.76 -6.15
C ALA A 102 3.29 3.96 -5.77
N GLU A 103 4.47 4.41 -6.19
CA GLU A 103 5.76 3.79 -5.91
C GLU A 103 6.13 3.82 -4.41
N LEU A 104 5.58 4.78 -3.66
CA LEU A 104 5.81 4.90 -2.22
C LEU A 104 4.76 4.15 -1.38
N VAL A 105 3.82 3.43 -2.00
CA VAL A 105 2.74 2.72 -1.31
C VAL A 105 2.90 1.22 -1.50
N GLN A 106 3.24 0.51 -0.43
CA GLN A 106 3.51 -0.92 -0.45
C GLN A 106 2.67 -1.69 0.59
N SER A 107 2.33 -2.94 0.27
CA SER A 107 1.73 -3.88 1.23
C SER A 107 2.66 -5.07 1.39
N ILE A 108 3.13 -5.27 2.62
CA ILE A 108 4.04 -6.34 3.04
C ILE A 108 3.28 -7.24 4.01
N LYS A 109 3.26 -8.52 3.74
CA LYS A 109 2.58 -9.50 4.58
C LYS A 109 3.53 -10.62 4.95
N ILE A 110 3.36 -11.15 6.15
CA ILE A 110 4.02 -12.36 6.61
C ILE A 110 2.97 -13.49 6.61
N VAL A 111 3.32 -14.61 6.03
CA VAL A 111 2.42 -15.76 5.95
C VAL A 111 2.16 -16.29 7.35
N SER A 112 0.89 -16.28 7.78
CA SER A 112 0.45 -16.76 9.10
C SER A 112 0.01 -18.22 9.08
N ASP A 113 -0.54 -18.67 7.96
CA ASP A 113 -1.16 -19.97 7.77
C ASP A 113 -1.23 -20.33 6.29
N ASN A 114 -1.38 -21.62 6.03
CA ASN A 114 -1.55 -22.18 4.68
C ASN A 114 -2.35 -23.48 4.72
N ILE A 115 -2.56 -24.13 3.56
CA ILE A 115 -3.28 -25.41 3.47
C ILE A 115 -2.63 -26.50 4.36
N ARG A 116 -1.29 -26.51 4.47
CA ARG A 116 -0.55 -27.51 5.25
C ARG A 116 -0.55 -27.20 6.75
N GLN A 117 -0.62 -25.93 7.10
CA GLN A 117 -0.61 -25.40 8.46
C GLN A 117 -1.77 -24.41 8.63
N PRO A 118 -3.01 -24.91 8.78
CA PRO A 118 -4.17 -24.05 8.93
C PRO A 118 -4.14 -23.27 10.23
N LEU A 119 -4.77 -22.10 10.22
CA LEU A 119 -4.90 -21.24 11.38
C LEU A 119 -5.76 -21.93 12.44
N THR A 120 -5.14 -22.48 13.47
CA THR A 120 -5.83 -23.08 14.63
C THR A 120 -6.11 -22.07 15.72
N SER A 121 -5.16 -21.14 15.94
CA SER A 121 -5.30 -20.03 16.86
C SER A 121 -4.36 -18.90 16.45
N LEU A 122 -4.84 -17.68 16.44
CA LEU A 122 -4.05 -16.49 16.26
C LEU A 122 -4.13 -15.66 17.54
N ASN A 123 -3.00 -15.49 18.20
CA ASN A 123 -2.85 -14.63 19.37
C ASN A 123 -1.77 -13.56 19.14
N ALA A 124 -1.70 -12.59 20.03
CA ALA A 124 -0.76 -11.49 19.92
C ALA A 124 0.70 -11.97 19.85
N ASP A 125 1.08 -12.94 20.69
CA ASP A 125 2.45 -13.47 20.78
C ASP A 125 2.88 -14.12 19.46
N ARG A 126 1.96 -14.85 18.81
CA ARG A 126 2.22 -15.48 17.51
C ARG A 126 2.42 -14.45 16.42
N ILE A 127 1.60 -13.39 16.40
CA ILE A 127 1.73 -12.27 15.45
C ILE A 127 3.07 -11.56 15.67
N GLU A 128 3.40 -11.25 16.92
CA GLU A 128 4.67 -10.62 17.29
C GLU A 128 5.86 -11.46 16.84
N GLN A 129 5.83 -12.78 17.07
CA GLN A 129 6.88 -13.70 16.64
C GLN A 129 7.05 -13.70 15.11
N LEU A 130 5.95 -13.77 14.35
CA LEU A 130 5.98 -13.78 12.89
C LEU A 130 6.54 -12.46 12.33
N ILE A 131 6.05 -11.32 12.81
CA ILE A 131 6.53 -10.01 12.37
C ILE A 131 7.96 -9.79 12.85
N GLY A 132 8.26 -10.14 14.11
CA GLY A 132 9.59 -10.03 14.70
C GLY A 132 10.67 -10.76 13.93
N GLY A 133 10.36 -11.95 13.40
CA GLY A 133 11.27 -12.72 12.54
C GLY A 133 11.64 -12.03 11.23
N GLN A 134 10.87 -11.06 10.78
CA GLN A 134 11.07 -10.34 9.52
C GLN A 134 11.47 -8.87 9.70
N LEU A 135 11.71 -8.39 10.94
CA LEU A 135 11.95 -6.97 11.23
C LEU A 135 13.12 -6.39 10.44
N ASN A 136 14.23 -7.13 10.29
CA ASN A 136 15.40 -6.65 9.54
C ASN A 136 15.06 -6.43 8.05
N THR A 137 14.32 -7.36 7.46
CA THR A 137 13.86 -7.24 6.06
C THR A 137 12.89 -6.08 5.90
N ILE A 138 11.94 -5.93 6.82
CA ILE A 138 10.97 -4.83 6.82
C ILE A 138 11.68 -3.49 6.98
N ALA A 139 12.64 -3.37 7.89
CA ALA A 139 13.42 -2.16 8.09
C ALA A 139 14.20 -1.78 6.82
N HIS A 140 14.86 -2.75 6.19
CA HIS A 140 15.57 -2.52 4.93
C HIS A 140 14.63 -2.04 3.81
N LEU A 141 13.45 -2.62 3.68
CA LEU A 141 12.44 -2.18 2.71
C LEU A 141 11.94 -0.77 3.00
N ALA A 142 11.73 -0.43 4.29
CA ALA A 142 11.33 0.90 4.72
C ALA A 142 12.41 1.95 4.39
N ASP A 143 13.68 1.64 4.66
CA ASP A 143 14.81 2.51 4.32
C ASP A 143 14.92 2.75 2.80
N ARG A 144 14.71 1.71 2.00
CA ARG A 144 14.68 1.83 0.54
C ARG A 144 13.57 2.75 0.05
N LEU A 145 12.37 2.63 0.60
CA LEU A 145 11.26 3.52 0.29
C LEU A 145 11.52 4.96 0.76
N GLN A 146 12.15 5.12 1.92
CA GLN A 146 12.55 6.43 2.43
C GLN A 146 13.59 7.10 1.51
N GLN A 147 14.58 6.36 1.03
CA GLN A 147 15.56 6.86 0.06
C GLN A 147 14.89 7.27 -1.26
N LEU A 148 13.94 6.45 -1.76
CA LEU A 148 13.17 6.78 -2.95
C LEU A 148 12.33 8.05 -2.76
N SER A 149 11.73 8.23 -1.59
CA SER A 149 10.99 9.44 -1.21
C SER A 149 11.86 10.70 -1.18
N GLN A 150 13.14 10.55 -0.87
CA GLN A 150 14.12 11.64 -0.78
C GLN A 150 14.88 11.86 -2.09
N SER A 151 14.92 10.87 -2.98
CA SER A 151 15.52 11.02 -4.30
C SER A 151 14.72 12.06 -5.07
N ASN A 152 15.38 13.17 -5.36
CA ASN A 152 14.85 14.40 -5.92
C ASN A 152 13.96 14.12 -7.14
N LEU A 153 12.68 13.95 -6.91
CA LEU A 153 11.70 14.40 -7.87
C LEU A 153 11.93 15.92 -7.99
N PRO A 154 12.12 16.48 -9.20
CA PRO A 154 12.30 17.91 -9.34
C PRO A 154 11.19 18.58 -8.55
N GLU A 155 11.52 19.52 -7.66
CA GLU A 155 10.57 20.39 -6.99
C GLU A 155 9.88 21.30 -8.01
N LEU A 156 9.21 20.73 -8.98
CA LEU A 156 8.22 21.44 -9.74
C LEU A 156 7.09 21.73 -8.77
N ASP A 157 7.11 22.92 -8.25
CA ASP A 157 6.10 23.41 -7.32
C ASP A 157 4.73 23.40 -8.02
N VAL A 158 4.00 22.32 -7.79
CA VAL A 158 2.66 22.13 -8.34
C VAL A 158 1.73 23.29 -7.91
N GLU A 159 1.95 23.86 -6.73
CA GLU A 159 1.16 25.00 -6.25
C GLU A 159 1.48 26.26 -7.06
N HIS A 160 2.75 26.48 -7.37
CA HIS A 160 3.16 27.57 -8.25
C HIS A 160 2.57 27.38 -9.66
N LEU A 161 2.67 26.20 -10.25
CA LEU A 161 2.07 25.89 -11.55
C LEU A 161 0.54 26.05 -11.54
N MET A 162 -0.12 25.60 -10.47
CA MET A 162 -1.56 25.78 -10.31
C MET A 162 -1.93 27.27 -10.24
N THR A 163 -1.16 28.06 -9.50
CA THR A 163 -1.38 29.49 -9.36
C THR A 163 -1.21 30.19 -10.71
N GLU A 164 -0.16 29.88 -11.45
CA GLU A 164 0.08 30.45 -12.78
C GLU A 164 -1.02 30.09 -13.79
N LEU A 165 -1.47 28.82 -13.79
CA LEU A 165 -2.52 28.37 -14.68
C LEU A 165 -3.88 28.98 -14.33
N THR A 166 -4.23 29.03 -13.03
CA THR A 166 -5.51 29.60 -12.58
C THR A 166 -5.57 31.11 -12.69
N ARG A 167 -4.43 31.79 -12.78
CA ARG A 167 -4.36 33.22 -13.09
C ARG A 167 -4.72 33.50 -14.54
N ARG A 168 -4.36 32.61 -15.47
CA ARG A 168 -4.59 32.79 -16.92
C ARG A 168 -5.94 32.26 -17.38
N TRP A 169 -6.46 31.21 -16.75
CA TRP A 169 -7.70 30.53 -17.12
C TRP A 169 -8.61 30.30 -15.92
N SER A 170 -9.90 30.46 -16.15
CA SER A 170 -10.91 30.16 -15.14
C SER A 170 -11.24 28.66 -15.16
N PHE A 171 -11.16 28.03 -14.01
CA PHE A 171 -11.51 26.61 -13.82
C PHE A 171 -12.59 26.47 -12.76
N SER A 172 -13.55 25.60 -12.99
CA SER A 172 -14.47 25.15 -11.94
C SER A 172 -13.70 24.38 -10.85
N VAL A 173 -14.30 24.20 -9.68
CA VAL A 173 -13.70 23.43 -8.57
C VAL A 173 -13.28 22.03 -9.02
N THR A 174 -14.16 21.33 -9.75
CA THR A 174 -13.87 19.99 -10.27
C THR A 174 -12.71 19.99 -11.27
N GLN A 175 -12.63 21.01 -12.14
CA GLN A 175 -11.54 21.14 -13.09
C GLN A 175 -10.21 21.45 -12.40
N ARG A 176 -10.21 22.28 -11.35
CA ARG A 176 -9.01 22.56 -10.53
C ARG A 176 -8.47 21.27 -9.89
N HIS A 177 -9.33 20.47 -9.28
CA HIS A 177 -8.92 19.18 -8.71
C HIS A 177 -8.40 18.20 -9.76
N ARG A 178 -8.98 18.20 -10.96
CA ARG A 178 -8.49 17.38 -12.07
C ARG A 178 -7.13 17.85 -12.59
N LEU A 179 -6.97 19.17 -12.78
CA LEU A 179 -5.72 19.80 -13.20
C LEU A 179 -4.60 19.51 -12.20
N GLN A 180 -4.86 19.72 -10.91
CA GLN A 180 -3.89 19.44 -9.85
C GLN A 180 -3.40 17.98 -9.88
N ARG A 181 -4.31 17.01 -10.07
CA ARG A 181 -3.94 15.60 -10.21
C ARG A 181 -3.12 15.32 -11.47
N LEU A 182 -3.41 16.00 -12.57
CA LEU A 182 -2.65 15.86 -13.81
C LEU A 182 -1.24 16.43 -13.66
N LEU A 183 -1.10 17.62 -13.06
CA LEU A 183 0.20 18.22 -12.80
C LEU A 183 1.04 17.36 -11.85
N GLN A 184 0.45 16.84 -10.79
CA GLN A 184 1.13 15.90 -9.89
C GLN A 184 1.67 14.66 -10.60
N ARG A 185 0.90 14.10 -11.54
CA ARG A 185 1.36 12.96 -12.36
C ARG A 185 2.42 13.37 -13.37
N TRP A 186 2.32 14.56 -13.95
CA TRP A 186 3.28 15.04 -14.93
C TRP A 186 4.65 15.30 -14.29
N VAL A 187 4.69 15.92 -13.12
CA VAL A 187 5.91 16.10 -12.33
C VAL A 187 6.63 14.77 -12.01
N LEU A 188 5.87 13.67 -11.91
CA LEU A 188 6.44 12.34 -11.67
C LEU A 188 7.01 11.67 -12.93
N LEU A 189 6.76 12.22 -14.12
CA LEU A 189 7.20 11.67 -15.40
C LEU A 189 8.41 12.40 -15.98
N LEU A 190 8.84 13.51 -15.36
CA LEU A 190 10.02 14.29 -15.70
C LEU A 190 11.21 13.87 -14.88
#